data_2d31f2b7495fb8edebf6afd521a7a2dd
#
_entry.id   2d31f2b7495fb8edebf6afd521a7a2dd
#
_cell.length_a   1.000
_cell.length_b   1.000
_cell.length_c   1.000
_cell.angle_alpha   90.00
_cell.angle_beta   90.00
_cell.angle_gamma   90.00
#
_symmetry.space_group_name_H-M   'P 1'
#
loop_
_entity.id
_entity.type
_entity.pdbx_description
1 polymer ?
#
loop_
_entity_poly.entity_id
_entity_poly.type
_entity_poly.pdbx_seq_one_letter_code
_entity_poly.pdbx_strand_id
1 'polypeptide(L)'
;MKTYKLLALVPMFLWGCTQTTDKKEAIIPIPFNEVSLTEGFWKNRMITELEVTVPFSVQQSGPAVERFRQAAAYMAGDTTQVPIPHRFISSDMYKVMEGVAYSLMHQPNPELEKFM
;
A
#
# COMPACT_ATOMS: atom_id res chain seq x y z
N MET A 1 76.01 -25.38 -7.91
CA MET A 1 75.43 -24.03 -7.61
C MET A 1 73.89 -24.17 -7.58
N LYS A 2 73.33 -24.20 -6.39
CA LYS A 2 71.85 -24.29 -6.19
C LYS A 2 71.31 -22.91 -5.84
N THR A 3 70.55 -22.32 -6.76
CA THR A 3 69.89 -21.03 -6.60
C THR A 3 68.56 -21.22 -5.84
N TYR A 4 68.51 -20.76 -4.58
CA TYR A 4 67.26 -20.71 -3.80
C TYR A 4 66.46 -19.49 -4.24
N LYS A 5 65.29 -19.73 -4.86
CA LYS A 5 64.32 -18.68 -5.11
C LYS A 5 63.64 -18.33 -3.80
N LEU A 6 63.91 -17.14 -3.29
CA LEU A 6 63.27 -16.56 -2.13
C LEU A 6 61.83 -16.20 -2.49
N LEU A 7 60.86 -16.99 -2.01
CA LEU A 7 59.43 -16.70 -2.13
C LEU A 7 59.07 -15.65 -1.05
N ALA A 8 58.94 -14.40 -1.44
CA ALA A 8 58.49 -13.35 -0.57
C ALA A 8 56.96 -13.54 -0.33
N LEU A 9 56.62 -14.02 0.84
CA LEU A 9 55.24 -14.02 1.36
C LEU A 9 54.86 -12.59 1.74
N VAL A 10 54.02 -11.97 0.92
CA VAL A 10 53.40 -10.68 1.21
C VAL A 10 52.24 -10.96 2.18
N PRO A 11 52.26 -10.46 3.42
CA PRO A 11 51.10 -10.58 4.32
C PRO A 11 50.00 -9.64 3.81
N MET A 12 48.93 -10.22 3.28
CA MET A 12 47.76 -9.51 2.87
C MET A 12 46.98 -9.12 4.17
N PHE A 13 47.21 -7.88 4.62
CA PHE A 13 46.44 -7.28 5.70
C PHE A 13 45.01 -7.12 5.21
N LEU A 14 44.17 -8.07 5.61
CA LEU A 14 42.72 -7.91 5.56
C LEU A 14 42.33 -6.85 6.59
N TRP A 15 42.25 -5.60 6.18
CA TRP A 15 41.56 -4.56 6.93
C TRP A 15 40.07 -4.90 6.88
N GLY A 16 39.64 -5.72 7.83
CA GLY A 16 38.23 -5.88 8.08
C GLY A 16 37.66 -4.54 8.51
N CYS A 17 36.81 -3.94 7.68
CA CYS A 17 35.94 -2.87 8.13
C CYS A 17 35.09 -3.44 9.29
N THR A 18 35.44 -3.11 10.52
CA THR A 18 34.52 -3.25 11.64
C THR A 18 33.38 -2.27 11.39
N GLN A 19 32.27 -2.80 10.85
CA GLN A 19 31.01 -2.06 10.87
C GLN A 19 30.65 -1.87 12.34
N THR A 20 30.91 -0.67 12.86
CA THR A 20 30.24 -0.22 14.08
C THR A 20 28.74 -0.21 13.73
N THR A 21 28.04 -1.23 14.19
CA THR A 21 26.58 -1.19 14.25
C THR A 21 26.23 -0.12 15.31
N ASP A 22 26.17 1.14 14.87
CA ASP A 22 25.39 2.12 15.58
C ASP A 22 24.01 1.49 15.76
N LYS A 23 23.65 1.17 16.99
CA LYS A 23 22.28 0.84 17.36
C LYS A 23 21.46 2.11 17.09
N LYS A 24 21.08 2.31 15.82
CA LYS A 24 19.99 3.22 15.51
C LYS A 24 18.79 2.65 16.27
N GLU A 25 18.31 3.40 17.24
CA GLU A 25 17.03 3.08 17.87
C GLU A 25 16.04 2.85 16.74
N ALA A 26 15.60 1.62 16.61
CA ALA A 26 14.66 1.27 15.56
C ALA A 26 13.35 2.02 15.84
N ILE A 27 12.97 2.93 14.95
CA ILE A 27 11.64 3.53 15.02
C ILE A 27 10.66 2.40 14.74
N ILE A 28 9.93 2.01 15.78
CA ILE A 28 8.89 0.98 15.65
C ILE A 28 7.58 1.70 15.32
N PRO A 29 7.03 1.52 14.12
CA PRO A 29 5.75 2.13 13.77
C PRO A 29 4.63 1.51 14.62
N ILE A 30 3.77 2.35 15.17
CA ILE A 30 2.55 1.90 15.85
C ILE A 30 1.54 1.56 14.76
N PRO A 31 0.89 0.38 14.81
CA PRO A 31 -0.16 0.03 13.87
C PRO A 31 -1.29 1.08 13.88
N PHE A 32 -1.73 1.45 12.71
CA PHE A 32 -2.72 2.50 12.51
C PHE A 32 -4.03 2.26 13.30
N ASN A 33 -4.49 1.03 13.41
CA ASN A 33 -5.67 0.63 14.17
C ASN A 33 -5.49 0.69 15.69
N GLU A 34 -4.26 0.88 16.17
CA GLU A 34 -3.97 1.08 17.60
C GLU A 34 -3.94 2.57 17.99
N VAL A 35 -4.09 3.47 17.01
CA VAL A 35 -4.12 4.92 17.24
C VAL A 35 -5.55 5.42 17.33
N SER A 36 -5.90 6.08 18.42
CA SER A 36 -7.22 6.68 18.61
C SER A 36 -7.13 8.20 18.72
N LEU A 37 -7.96 8.89 17.97
CA LEU A 37 -8.12 10.34 18.06
C LEU A 37 -9.26 10.65 19.04
N THR A 38 -8.91 11.16 20.22
CA THR A 38 -9.89 11.37 21.30
C THR A 38 -10.59 12.72 21.20
N GLU A 39 -9.93 13.75 20.69
CA GLU A 39 -10.46 15.13 20.63
C GLU A 39 -9.77 15.98 19.55
N GLY A 40 -10.25 17.19 19.40
CA GLY A 40 -9.66 18.24 18.59
C GLY A 40 -9.97 18.16 17.10
N PHE A 41 -9.23 18.92 16.32
CA PHE A 41 -9.44 19.11 14.89
C PHE A 41 -9.43 17.79 14.10
N TRP A 42 -8.46 16.94 14.37
CA TRP A 42 -8.29 15.69 13.62
C TRP A 42 -9.38 14.67 13.89
N LYS A 43 -9.94 14.63 15.12
CA LYS A 43 -11.09 13.77 15.42
C LYS A 43 -12.30 14.14 14.55
N ASN A 44 -12.61 15.42 14.44
CA ASN A 44 -13.73 15.87 13.62
C ASN A 44 -13.50 15.56 12.13
N ARG A 45 -12.25 15.69 11.65
CA ARG A 45 -11.89 15.31 10.28
C ARG A 45 -12.07 13.81 10.05
N MET A 46 -11.65 12.98 10.98
CA MET A 46 -11.82 11.53 10.88
C MET A 46 -13.32 11.14 10.86
N ILE A 47 -14.14 11.76 11.70
CA ILE A 47 -15.60 11.53 11.68
C ILE A 47 -16.19 11.90 10.32
N THR A 48 -15.84 13.07 9.79
CA THR A 48 -16.29 13.49 8.45
C THR A 48 -15.84 12.50 7.36
N GLU A 49 -14.61 11.99 7.46
CA GLU A 49 -14.09 11.00 6.52
C GLU A 49 -14.91 9.70 6.56
N LEU A 50 -15.15 9.18 7.75
CA LEU A 50 -15.86 7.92 7.95
C LEU A 50 -17.34 8.00 7.57
N GLU A 51 -18.02 9.10 7.93
CA GLU A 51 -19.46 9.24 7.80
C GLU A 51 -19.91 9.86 6.46
N VAL A 52 -19.04 10.63 5.82
CA VAL A 52 -19.40 11.40 4.63
C VAL A 52 -18.48 11.10 3.44
N THR A 53 -17.17 11.33 3.58
CA THR A 53 -16.27 11.33 2.42
C THR A 53 -16.13 9.93 1.81
N VAL A 54 -15.89 8.92 2.63
CA VAL A 54 -15.72 7.54 2.14
C VAL A 54 -17.01 6.98 1.55
N PRO A 55 -18.18 7.07 2.20
CA PRO A 55 -19.44 6.65 1.60
C PRO A 55 -19.76 7.38 0.29
N PHE A 56 -19.51 8.68 0.24
CA PHE A 56 -19.68 9.46 -1.00
C PHE A 56 -18.75 8.98 -2.12
N SER A 57 -17.47 8.73 -1.80
CA SER A 57 -16.49 8.22 -2.79
C SER A 57 -16.88 6.85 -3.32
N VAL A 58 -17.40 5.97 -2.46
CA VAL A 58 -17.95 4.66 -2.86
C VAL A 58 -19.13 4.85 -3.83
N GLN A 59 -20.05 5.74 -3.53
CA GLN A 59 -21.18 6.03 -4.42
C GLN A 59 -20.70 6.56 -5.77
N GLN A 60 -19.72 7.46 -5.80
CA GLN A 60 -19.15 8.01 -7.04
C GLN A 60 -18.35 6.99 -7.85
N SER A 61 -17.90 5.90 -7.25
CA SER A 61 -17.16 4.84 -7.95
C SER A 61 -18.06 3.87 -8.75
N GLY A 62 -19.38 3.98 -8.63
CA GLY A 62 -20.34 3.14 -9.36
C GLY A 62 -20.06 2.97 -10.84
N PRO A 63 -19.85 4.05 -11.62
CA PRO A 63 -19.50 3.94 -13.06
C PRO A 63 -18.18 3.18 -13.31
N ALA A 64 -17.22 3.24 -12.38
CA ALA A 64 -15.98 2.47 -12.50
C ALA A 64 -16.23 0.98 -12.29
N VAL A 65 -17.00 0.61 -11.28
CA VAL A 65 -17.42 -0.79 -11.02
C VAL A 65 -18.12 -1.38 -12.24
N GLU A 66 -19.04 -0.62 -12.83
CA GLU A 66 -19.77 -1.09 -14.02
C GLU A 66 -18.83 -1.33 -15.22
N ARG A 67 -17.86 -0.48 -15.44
CA ARG A 67 -16.86 -0.69 -16.51
C ARG A 67 -15.99 -1.92 -16.25
N PHE A 68 -15.65 -2.22 -15.02
CA PHE A 68 -14.95 -3.47 -14.69
C PHE A 68 -15.81 -4.69 -14.95
N ARG A 69 -17.12 -4.63 -14.66
CA ARG A 69 -18.06 -5.72 -14.98
C ARG A 69 -18.17 -5.95 -16.50
N GLN A 70 -18.27 -4.88 -17.28
CA GLN A 70 -18.30 -4.95 -18.75
C GLN A 70 -16.99 -5.55 -19.28
N ALA A 71 -15.84 -5.13 -18.75
CA ALA A 71 -14.55 -5.70 -19.13
C ALA A 71 -14.44 -7.19 -18.78
N ALA A 72 -14.89 -7.58 -17.62
CA ALA A 72 -14.92 -8.99 -17.20
C ALA A 72 -15.83 -9.83 -18.07
N ALA A 73 -17.04 -9.34 -18.39
CA ALA A 73 -17.98 -10.02 -19.31
C ALA A 73 -17.38 -10.17 -20.71
N TYR A 74 -16.75 -9.12 -21.23
CA TYR A 74 -16.09 -9.16 -22.53
C TYR A 74 -14.96 -10.19 -22.58
N MET A 75 -14.13 -10.24 -21.53
CA MET A 75 -13.08 -11.26 -21.40
C MET A 75 -13.64 -12.68 -21.28
N ALA A 76 -14.84 -12.84 -20.75
CA ALA A 76 -15.57 -14.12 -20.70
C ALA A 76 -16.27 -14.51 -22.01
N GLY A 77 -16.17 -13.67 -23.05
CA GLY A 77 -16.72 -13.94 -24.37
C GLY A 77 -18.04 -13.23 -24.69
N ASP A 78 -18.57 -12.41 -23.79
CA ASP A 78 -19.73 -11.55 -24.10
C ASP A 78 -19.26 -10.30 -24.84
N THR A 79 -19.41 -10.32 -26.17
CA THR A 79 -19.01 -9.21 -27.02
C THR A 79 -20.15 -8.23 -27.33
N THR A 80 -21.26 -8.34 -26.63
CA THR A 80 -22.45 -7.46 -26.85
C THR A 80 -22.15 -6.01 -26.42
N GLN A 81 -21.25 -5.83 -25.46
CA GLN A 81 -20.79 -4.53 -25.00
C GLN A 81 -19.26 -4.50 -24.98
N VAL A 82 -18.67 -3.66 -25.82
CA VAL A 82 -17.23 -3.45 -25.81
C VAL A 82 -16.89 -2.45 -24.70
N PRO A 83 -16.03 -2.80 -23.72
CA PRO A 83 -15.68 -1.89 -22.67
C PRO A 83 -14.88 -0.70 -23.22
N ILE A 84 -15.31 0.50 -22.88
CA ILE A 84 -14.61 1.73 -23.27
C ILE A 84 -13.57 2.05 -22.22
N PRO A 85 -12.26 2.00 -22.52
CA PRO A 85 -11.23 2.34 -21.57
C PRO A 85 -11.30 3.83 -21.21
N HIS A 86 -11.12 4.11 -19.94
CA HIS A 86 -11.00 5.48 -19.43
C HIS A 86 -9.74 5.58 -18.59
N ARG A 87 -8.97 6.67 -18.79
CA ARG A 87 -7.74 6.88 -18.03
C ARG A 87 -8.04 6.97 -16.52
N PHE A 88 -7.15 6.44 -15.70
CA PHE A 88 -7.20 6.48 -14.23
C PHE A 88 -8.32 5.67 -13.57
N ILE A 89 -9.24 5.04 -14.29
CA ILE A 89 -10.39 4.38 -13.68
C ILE A 89 -9.99 3.27 -12.69
N SER A 90 -8.97 2.49 -13.01
CA SER A 90 -8.47 1.44 -12.12
C SER A 90 -7.72 2.02 -10.92
N SER A 91 -6.87 3.01 -11.13
CA SER A 91 -6.12 3.65 -10.05
C SER A 91 -7.03 4.39 -9.08
N ASP A 92 -8.07 5.05 -9.58
CA ASP A 92 -9.02 5.75 -8.73
C ASP A 92 -9.90 4.78 -7.94
N MET A 93 -10.30 3.67 -8.55
CA MET A 93 -11.01 2.61 -7.85
C MET A 93 -10.18 2.01 -6.71
N TYR A 94 -8.90 1.71 -6.95
CA TYR A 94 -8.02 1.18 -5.90
C TYR A 94 -7.80 2.17 -4.76
N LYS A 95 -7.72 3.47 -5.03
CA LYS A 95 -7.65 4.50 -3.97
C LYS A 95 -8.91 4.52 -3.11
N VAL A 96 -10.09 4.39 -3.73
CA VAL A 96 -11.35 4.30 -2.98
C VAL A 96 -11.38 3.04 -2.11
N MET A 97 -10.99 1.89 -2.66
CA MET A 97 -10.90 0.63 -1.89
C MET A 97 -9.90 0.74 -0.73
N GLU A 98 -8.74 1.35 -0.94
CA GLU A 98 -7.78 1.59 0.13
C GLU A 98 -8.37 2.48 1.22
N GLY A 99 -9.04 3.57 0.87
CA GLY A 99 -9.74 4.44 1.82
C GLY A 99 -10.82 3.71 2.61
N VAL A 100 -11.60 2.85 1.95
CA VAL A 100 -12.60 1.97 2.61
C VAL A 100 -11.92 1.00 3.57
N ALA A 101 -10.82 0.36 3.17
CA ALA A 101 -10.10 -0.56 4.04
C ALA A 101 -9.59 0.12 5.31
N TYR A 102 -8.99 1.31 5.19
CA TYR A 102 -8.57 2.10 6.36
C TYR A 102 -9.77 2.50 7.25
N SER A 103 -10.91 2.83 6.66
CA SER A 103 -12.12 3.16 7.42
C SER A 103 -12.62 1.97 8.24
N LEU A 104 -12.65 0.79 7.63
CA LEU A 104 -13.06 -0.46 8.28
C LEU A 104 -12.11 -0.89 9.41
N MET A 105 -10.83 -0.51 9.34
CA MET A 105 -9.89 -0.75 10.44
C MET A 105 -10.22 0.06 11.70
N HIS A 106 -10.91 1.20 11.56
CA HIS A 106 -11.33 2.04 12.69
C HIS A 106 -12.73 1.74 13.16
N GLN A 107 -13.66 1.54 12.24
CA GLN A 107 -15.07 1.38 12.56
C GLN A 107 -15.73 0.38 11.60
N PRO A 108 -16.31 -0.70 12.12
CA PRO A 108 -17.10 -1.63 11.32
C PRO A 108 -18.26 -0.92 10.62
N ASN A 109 -18.44 -1.20 9.33
CA ASN A 109 -19.54 -0.65 8.55
C ASN A 109 -19.99 -1.70 7.51
N PRO A 110 -21.18 -2.34 7.71
CA PRO A 110 -21.64 -3.42 6.83
C PRO A 110 -21.80 -3.03 5.36
N GLU A 111 -22.15 -1.77 5.07
CA GLU A 111 -22.27 -1.31 3.68
C GLU A 111 -20.89 -1.21 2.99
N LEU A 112 -19.89 -0.74 3.72
CA LEU A 112 -18.53 -0.69 3.22
C LEU A 112 -17.90 -2.09 3.09
N GLU A 113 -18.20 -3.00 4.03
CA GLU A 113 -17.78 -4.40 3.92
C GLU A 113 -18.38 -5.09 2.69
N LYS A 114 -19.65 -4.83 2.40
CA LYS A 114 -20.31 -5.36 1.20
C LYS A 114 -19.75 -4.79 -0.11
N PHE A 115 -19.23 -3.57 -0.08
CA PHE A 115 -18.59 -2.95 -1.23
C PHE A 115 -17.24 -3.60 -1.54
N MET A 116 -16.47 -3.98 -0.51
CA MET A 116 -15.15 -4.62 -0.64
C MET A 116 -15.25 -6.06 -1.11
#